data_dd3c0dd4e615984113f4fe40b04d7847
#
_entry.id   dd3c0dd4e615984113f4fe40b04d7847
#
_cell.length_a   1.000
_cell.length_b   1.000
_cell.length_c   1.000
_cell.angle_alpha   90.00
_cell.angle_beta   90.00
_cell.angle_gamma   90.00
#
_symmetry.space_group_name_H-M   'P 1'
#
loop_
_entity.id
_entity.type
_entity.pdbx_description
1 polymer ?
#
loop_
_entity_poly.entity_id
_entity_poly.type
_entity_poly.pdbx_seq_one_letter_code
_entity_poly.pdbx_strand_id
1 'polypeptide(L)'
;MQTLAVTEERRRPAPRRPSHKAAAVELAGRDPVLAALIEAAGPPVFRPPSDTAFAALTRSVLYQQLAGAAAAAIHGRLLAAMGDPDDPAALLGLSDDDLRAVGLSRNKTESLRDLATKVLDGTVDLDPRHLARADDEDIVAHLSMVRGIGRWTAQMFLMFQLRRIDVWPTGDFGVRRGYGLAWRVPAPTERELEPLGDTFRPYRSVAAWYCWRACELLAGAADSELTR
;
A
#
# COMPACT_ATOMS: atom_id res chain seq x y z
N MET A 1 -47.93 -38.51 6.56
CA MET A 1 -46.65 -38.10 5.94
C MET A 1 -46.71 -36.60 5.74
N GLN A 2 -46.11 -35.85 6.65
CA GLN A 2 -46.03 -34.39 6.56
C GLN A 2 -44.64 -34.04 6.01
N THR A 3 -44.58 -33.46 4.82
CA THR A 3 -43.36 -32.99 4.16
C THR A 3 -43.00 -31.64 4.77
N LEU A 4 -41.90 -31.59 5.53
CA LEU A 4 -41.31 -30.35 6.03
C LEU A 4 -40.66 -29.61 4.87
N ALA A 5 -41.23 -28.45 4.51
CA ALA A 5 -40.64 -27.54 3.57
C ALA A 5 -39.43 -26.83 4.27
N VAL A 6 -38.22 -27.18 3.86
CA VAL A 6 -36.99 -26.47 4.27
C VAL A 6 -36.97 -25.14 3.52
N THR A 7 -37.27 -24.07 4.23
CA THR A 7 -37.15 -22.70 3.69
C THR A 7 -35.67 -22.36 3.55
N GLU A 8 -35.21 -22.34 2.33
CA GLU A 8 -33.86 -21.91 1.96
C GLU A 8 -33.73 -20.40 2.22
N GLU A 9 -33.18 -20.06 3.40
CA GLU A 9 -32.90 -18.67 3.80
C GLU A 9 -31.82 -18.12 2.86
N ARG A 10 -32.25 -17.36 1.86
CA ARG A 10 -31.32 -16.67 0.94
C ARG A 10 -30.37 -15.79 1.75
N ARG A 11 -29.11 -16.22 1.89
CA ARG A 11 -28.03 -15.41 2.48
C ARG A 11 -28.02 -14.05 1.78
N ARG A 12 -28.32 -12.98 2.52
CA ARG A 12 -28.14 -11.61 2.05
C ARG A 12 -26.70 -11.46 1.61
N PRO A 13 -26.44 -10.91 0.38
CA PRO A 13 -25.09 -10.62 -0.04
C PRO A 13 -24.44 -9.65 0.97
N ALA A 14 -23.20 -9.96 1.36
CA ALA A 14 -22.43 -9.08 2.23
C ALA A 14 -22.40 -7.64 1.66
N PRO A 15 -22.53 -6.61 2.49
CA PRO A 15 -22.53 -5.23 2.02
C PRO A 15 -21.27 -4.98 1.19
N ARG A 16 -21.43 -4.49 -0.04
CA ARG A 16 -20.29 -4.15 -0.92
C ARG A 16 -19.45 -3.10 -0.21
N ARG A 17 -18.14 -3.34 -0.10
CA ARG A 17 -17.21 -2.34 0.44
C ARG A 17 -17.40 -1.04 -0.36
N PRO A 18 -17.53 0.13 0.30
CA PRO A 18 -17.67 1.41 -0.39
C PRO A 18 -16.46 1.66 -1.28
N SER A 19 -16.68 2.33 -2.41
CA SER A 19 -15.57 2.72 -3.28
C SER A 19 -14.76 3.84 -2.60
N HIS A 20 -13.48 3.97 -2.95
CA HIS A 20 -12.64 5.08 -2.47
C HIS A 20 -13.27 6.45 -2.77
N LYS A 21 -13.97 6.59 -3.91
CA LYS A 21 -14.71 7.80 -4.25
C LYS A 21 -15.88 8.05 -3.29
N ALA A 22 -16.65 7.03 -2.94
CA ALA A 22 -17.74 7.16 -1.96
C ALA A 22 -17.19 7.50 -0.57
N ALA A 23 -16.08 6.89 -0.17
CA ALA A 23 -15.39 7.20 1.08
C ALA A 23 -14.91 8.66 1.14
N ALA A 24 -14.40 9.21 0.04
CA ALA A 24 -14.01 10.62 -0.04
C ALA A 24 -15.21 11.56 0.17
N VAL A 25 -16.37 11.25 -0.40
CA VAL A 25 -17.59 12.05 -0.20
C VAL A 25 -18.02 12.04 1.28
N GLU A 26 -17.95 10.88 1.93
CA GLU A 26 -18.26 10.79 3.37
C GLU A 26 -17.26 11.56 4.23
N LEU A 27 -15.98 11.48 3.93
CA LEU A 27 -14.94 12.23 4.65
C LEU A 27 -15.10 13.73 4.47
N ALA A 28 -15.46 14.21 3.28
CA ALA A 28 -15.77 15.62 3.02
C ALA A 28 -16.93 16.15 3.89
N GLY A 29 -17.92 15.30 4.16
CA GLY A 29 -19.03 15.66 5.04
C GLY A 29 -18.69 15.69 6.54
N ARG A 30 -17.55 15.08 6.95
CA ARG A 30 -17.12 14.98 8.34
C ARG A 30 -16.03 16.00 8.72
N ASP A 31 -15.17 16.36 7.76
CA ASP A 31 -13.98 17.16 8.00
C ASP A 31 -13.83 18.25 6.92
N PRO A 32 -13.90 19.55 7.29
CA PRO A 32 -13.83 20.66 6.35
C PRO A 32 -12.46 20.79 5.67
N VAL A 33 -11.38 20.32 6.31
CA VAL A 33 -10.03 20.31 5.69
C VAL A 33 -9.98 19.28 4.57
N LEU A 34 -10.52 18.06 4.83
CA LEU A 34 -10.65 17.06 3.77
C LEU A 34 -11.60 17.52 2.66
N ALA A 35 -12.69 18.22 2.97
CA ALA A 35 -13.57 18.77 1.96
C ALA A 35 -12.83 19.71 1.00
N ALA A 36 -12.02 20.64 1.53
CA ALA A 36 -11.21 21.55 0.74
C ALA A 36 -10.12 20.82 -0.09
N LEU A 37 -9.47 19.80 0.49
CA LEU A 37 -8.48 19.00 -0.24
C LEU A 37 -9.13 18.19 -1.37
N ILE A 38 -10.31 17.64 -1.15
CA ILE A 38 -11.06 16.88 -2.15
C ILE A 38 -11.49 17.78 -3.30
N GLU A 39 -11.93 18.99 -3.01
CA GLU A 39 -12.26 20.00 -4.03
C GLU A 39 -11.01 20.36 -4.87
N ALA A 40 -9.87 20.60 -4.23
CA ALA A 40 -8.64 21.01 -4.90
C ALA A 40 -7.95 19.88 -5.68
N ALA A 41 -7.90 18.66 -5.12
CA ALA A 41 -7.18 17.52 -5.69
C ALA A 41 -8.05 16.63 -6.60
N GLY A 42 -9.37 16.76 -6.52
CA GLY A 42 -10.30 15.86 -7.18
C GLY A 42 -10.42 14.50 -6.48
N PRO A 43 -11.12 13.53 -7.10
CA PRO A 43 -11.36 12.22 -6.49
C PRO A 43 -10.08 11.40 -6.31
N PRO A 44 -10.01 10.54 -5.26
CA PRO A 44 -8.81 9.75 -4.99
C PRO A 44 -8.62 8.68 -6.07
N VAL A 45 -7.37 8.51 -6.50
CA VAL A 45 -6.99 7.56 -7.55
C VAL A 45 -6.28 6.35 -6.94
N PHE A 46 -7.04 5.27 -6.75
CA PHE A 46 -6.50 3.95 -6.44
C PHE A 46 -6.71 3.06 -7.66
N ARG A 47 -5.65 2.89 -8.46
CA ARG A 47 -5.73 2.05 -9.66
C ARG A 47 -5.93 0.59 -9.27
N PRO A 48 -6.70 -0.19 -10.07
CA PRO A 48 -6.71 -1.64 -9.89
C PRO A 48 -5.30 -2.21 -10.01
N PRO A 49 -4.91 -3.18 -9.18
CA PRO A 49 -3.61 -3.83 -9.31
C PRO A 49 -3.53 -4.55 -10.66
N SER A 50 -2.40 -4.41 -11.35
CA SER A 50 -2.07 -5.13 -12.58
C SER A 50 -1.15 -6.32 -12.33
N ASP A 51 -0.46 -6.30 -11.19
CA ASP A 51 0.57 -7.25 -10.83
C ASP A 51 0.00 -8.32 -9.87
N THR A 52 0.58 -9.51 -9.85
CA THR A 52 0.34 -10.46 -8.78
C THR A 52 0.90 -9.94 -7.46
N ALA A 53 0.56 -10.59 -6.34
CA ALA A 53 1.08 -10.21 -5.03
C ALA A 53 2.62 -10.32 -4.97
N PHE A 54 3.19 -11.38 -5.57
CA PHE A 54 4.64 -11.57 -5.63
C PHE A 54 5.33 -10.49 -6.47
N ALA A 55 4.85 -10.22 -7.69
CA ALA A 55 5.40 -9.18 -8.56
C ALA A 55 5.29 -7.78 -7.92
N ALA A 56 4.18 -7.48 -7.24
CA ALA A 56 4.00 -6.21 -6.53
C ALA A 56 4.99 -6.03 -5.37
N LEU A 57 5.26 -7.08 -4.58
CA LEU A 57 6.25 -7.05 -3.51
C LEU A 57 7.67 -6.95 -4.07
N THR A 58 7.99 -7.70 -5.12
CA THR A 58 9.27 -7.60 -5.85
C THR A 58 9.51 -6.16 -6.31
N ARG A 59 8.53 -5.55 -6.96
CA ARG A 59 8.59 -4.15 -7.37
C ARG A 59 8.77 -3.22 -6.18
N SER A 60 8.04 -3.44 -5.08
CA SER A 60 8.16 -2.60 -3.87
C SER A 60 9.57 -2.62 -3.30
N VAL A 61 10.22 -3.78 -3.20
CA VAL A 61 11.62 -3.91 -2.74
C VAL A 61 12.58 -3.18 -3.70
N LEU A 62 12.36 -3.30 -5.01
CA LEU A 62 13.20 -2.64 -6.02
C LEU A 62 13.16 -1.12 -5.93
N TYR A 63 12.00 -0.55 -5.70
CA TYR A 63 11.79 0.90 -5.69
C TYR A 63 12.22 1.58 -4.39
N GLN A 64 12.54 0.84 -3.33
CA GLN A 64 13.06 1.42 -2.09
C GLN A 64 14.36 2.20 -2.35
N GLN A 65 14.43 3.45 -1.88
CA GLN A 65 15.62 4.31 -1.92
C GLN A 65 16.21 4.57 -3.33
N LEU A 66 15.39 4.46 -4.37
CA LEU A 66 15.81 4.77 -5.74
C LEU A 66 14.90 5.83 -6.36
N ALA A 67 15.49 6.65 -7.24
CA ALA A 67 14.71 7.52 -8.10
C ALA A 67 13.87 6.68 -9.07
N GLY A 68 12.63 7.11 -9.35
CA GLY A 68 11.65 6.34 -10.12
C GLY A 68 12.16 5.83 -11.48
N ALA A 69 12.91 6.66 -12.24
CA ALA A 69 13.45 6.26 -13.53
C ALA A 69 14.52 5.14 -13.42
N ALA A 70 15.41 5.24 -12.41
CA ALA A 70 16.43 4.22 -12.17
C ALA A 70 15.79 2.90 -11.70
N ALA A 71 14.83 2.98 -10.79
CA ALA A 71 14.08 1.81 -10.32
C ALA A 71 13.33 1.11 -11.47
N ALA A 72 12.67 1.88 -12.35
CA ALA A 72 11.96 1.34 -13.51
C ALA A 72 12.90 0.63 -14.49
N ALA A 73 14.09 1.19 -14.76
CA ALA A 73 15.07 0.56 -15.62
C ALA A 73 15.60 -0.77 -15.06
N ILE A 74 15.89 -0.82 -13.75
CA ILE A 74 16.31 -2.05 -13.07
C ILE A 74 15.18 -3.08 -13.07
N HIS A 75 13.96 -2.65 -12.77
CA HIS A 75 12.78 -3.51 -12.79
C HIS A 75 12.58 -4.14 -14.16
N GLY A 76 12.61 -3.34 -15.24
CA GLY A 76 12.46 -3.86 -16.60
C GLY A 76 13.52 -4.92 -16.97
N ARG A 77 14.79 -4.71 -16.57
CA ARG A 77 15.85 -5.70 -16.80
C ARG A 77 15.65 -6.97 -15.97
N LEU A 78 15.18 -6.85 -14.70
CA LEU A 78 14.89 -8.01 -13.88
C LEU A 78 13.77 -8.85 -14.48
N LEU A 79 12.66 -8.21 -14.92
CA LEU A 79 11.56 -8.91 -15.57
C LEU A 79 12.00 -9.66 -16.82
N ALA A 80 12.86 -9.02 -17.64
CA ALA A 80 13.42 -9.65 -18.85
C ALA A 80 14.32 -10.86 -18.50
N ALA A 81 15.08 -10.79 -17.40
CA ALA A 81 15.94 -11.88 -16.95
C ALA A 81 15.15 -13.05 -16.34
N MET A 82 14.07 -12.77 -15.61
CA MET A 82 13.20 -13.79 -15.03
C MET A 82 12.37 -14.55 -16.08
N GLY A 83 11.94 -13.84 -17.14
CA GLY A 83 11.01 -14.39 -18.14
C GLY A 83 9.57 -14.46 -17.64
N ASP A 84 9.34 -15.02 -16.46
CA ASP A 84 8.04 -14.99 -15.75
C ASP A 84 8.16 -14.17 -14.48
N PRO A 85 7.56 -12.97 -14.42
CA PRO A 85 7.61 -12.10 -13.26
C PRO A 85 6.83 -12.62 -12.06
N ASP A 86 5.93 -13.57 -12.27
CA ASP A 86 5.03 -14.11 -11.26
C ASP A 86 5.56 -15.39 -10.61
N ASP A 87 6.67 -15.95 -11.16
CA ASP A 87 7.29 -17.18 -10.65
C ASP A 87 8.46 -16.88 -9.69
N PRO A 88 8.32 -17.15 -8.39
CA PRO A 88 9.43 -17.02 -7.44
C PRO A 88 10.62 -17.94 -7.77
N ALA A 89 10.38 -19.10 -8.40
CA ALA A 89 11.46 -20.03 -8.78
C ALA A 89 12.31 -19.44 -9.93
N ALA A 90 11.69 -18.70 -10.86
CA ALA A 90 12.42 -18.00 -11.90
C ALA A 90 13.41 -16.98 -11.33
N LEU A 91 13.03 -16.26 -10.27
CA LEU A 91 13.92 -15.33 -9.57
C LEU A 91 15.07 -16.07 -8.87
N LEU A 92 14.81 -17.19 -8.20
CA LEU A 92 15.85 -17.97 -7.53
C LEU A 92 16.81 -18.66 -8.52
N GLY A 93 16.36 -18.93 -9.74
CA GLY A 93 17.17 -19.49 -10.83
C GLY A 93 18.24 -18.55 -11.37
N LEU A 94 18.12 -17.24 -11.16
CA LEU A 94 19.13 -16.27 -11.58
C LEU A 94 20.36 -16.35 -10.67
N SER A 95 21.55 -16.32 -11.28
CA SER A 95 22.81 -16.25 -10.53
C SER A 95 23.00 -14.86 -9.89
N ASP A 96 23.94 -14.77 -8.94
CA ASP A 96 24.29 -13.47 -8.34
C ASP A 96 24.90 -12.51 -9.36
N ASP A 97 25.56 -13.05 -10.40
CA ASP A 97 26.12 -12.25 -11.48
C ASP A 97 25.00 -11.69 -12.40
N ASP A 98 23.97 -12.48 -12.68
CA ASP A 98 22.80 -12.01 -13.42
C ASP A 98 22.08 -10.89 -12.65
N LEU A 99 21.84 -11.09 -11.36
CA LEU A 99 21.17 -10.09 -10.51
C LEU A 99 22.00 -8.80 -10.37
N ARG A 100 23.35 -8.93 -10.35
CA ARG A 100 24.26 -7.77 -10.39
C ARG A 100 24.22 -7.08 -11.73
N ALA A 101 24.17 -7.81 -12.84
CA ALA A 101 24.12 -7.27 -14.21
C ALA A 101 22.83 -6.47 -14.46
N VAL A 102 21.69 -6.88 -13.87
CA VAL A 102 20.45 -6.08 -13.95
C VAL A 102 20.49 -4.81 -13.09
N GLY A 103 21.49 -4.67 -12.21
CA GLY A 103 21.71 -3.48 -11.40
C GLY A 103 21.19 -3.57 -9.97
N LEU A 104 21.00 -4.77 -9.43
CA LEU A 104 20.60 -4.97 -8.04
C LEU A 104 21.77 -4.76 -7.08
N SER A 105 21.53 -4.05 -5.99
CA SER A 105 22.44 -4.05 -4.86
C SER A 105 22.36 -5.36 -4.10
N ARG A 106 23.43 -5.72 -3.37
CA ARG A 106 23.48 -6.93 -2.55
C ARG A 106 22.27 -7.04 -1.60
N ASN A 107 21.93 -5.94 -0.91
CA ASN A 107 20.79 -5.96 0.02
C ASN A 107 19.47 -6.26 -0.68
N LYS A 108 19.24 -5.70 -1.88
CA LYS A 108 18.03 -5.98 -2.68
C LYS A 108 18.01 -7.41 -3.18
N THR A 109 19.15 -7.93 -3.65
CA THR A 109 19.29 -9.34 -4.02
C THR A 109 18.90 -10.26 -2.86
N GLU A 110 19.46 -10.03 -1.67
CA GLU A 110 19.16 -10.81 -0.48
C GLU A 110 17.68 -10.73 -0.08
N SER A 111 17.06 -9.53 -0.17
CA SER A 111 15.63 -9.34 0.13
C SER A 111 14.73 -10.05 -0.88
N LEU A 112 15.05 -9.99 -2.17
CA LEU A 112 14.27 -10.66 -3.20
C LEU A 112 14.39 -12.17 -3.13
N ARG A 113 15.59 -12.71 -2.85
CA ARG A 113 15.79 -14.15 -2.63
C ARG A 113 15.03 -14.63 -1.38
N ASP A 114 15.04 -13.86 -0.31
CA ASP A 114 14.30 -14.19 0.91
C ASP A 114 12.79 -14.20 0.66
N LEU A 115 12.27 -13.20 -0.08
CA LEU A 115 10.86 -13.17 -0.51
C LEU A 115 10.50 -14.42 -1.31
N ALA A 116 11.28 -14.72 -2.36
CA ALA A 116 11.00 -15.85 -3.24
C ALA A 116 11.06 -17.19 -2.49
N THR A 117 12.07 -17.38 -1.62
CA THR A 117 12.21 -18.58 -0.80
C THR A 117 11.00 -18.77 0.11
N LYS A 118 10.59 -17.71 0.85
CA LYS A 118 9.47 -17.79 1.79
C LYS A 118 8.12 -17.99 1.12
N VAL A 119 7.97 -17.53 -0.13
CA VAL A 119 6.76 -17.83 -0.91
C VAL A 119 6.76 -19.29 -1.35
N LEU A 120 7.88 -19.83 -1.81
CA LEU A 120 7.97 -21.22 -2.27
C LEU A 120 7.86 -22.25 -1.12
N ASP A 121 8.39 -21.95 0.04
CA ASP A 121 8.32 -22.86 1.20
C ASP A 121 7.01 -22.72 2.00
N GLY A 122 6.14 -21.76 1.61
CA GLY A 122 4.87 -21.50 2.25
C GLY A 122 4.95 -20.70 3.55
N THR A 123 6.13 -20.19 3.93
CA THR A 123 6.28 -19.30 5.10
C THR A 123 5.52 -18.00 4.88
N VAL A 124 5.49 -17.50 3.63
CA VAL A 124 4.69 -16.35 3.22
C VAL A 124 3.66 -16.80 2.19
N ASP A 125 2.40 -16.84 2.62
CA ASP A 125 1.27 -17.21 1.76
C ASP A 125 0.70 -15.96 1.07
N LEU A 126 0.83 -15.90 -0.25
CA LEU A 126 0.31 -14.83 -1.10
C LEU A 126 -0.97 -15.23 -1.84
N ASP A 127 -1.61 -16.34 -1.46
CA ASP A 127 -2.89 -16.75 -2.07
C ASP A 127 -3.93 -15.61 -1.93
N PRO A 128 -4.56 -15.18 -3.02
CA PRO A 128 -5.53 -14.08 -2.98
C PRO A 128 -6.72 -14.34 -2.04
N ARG A 129 -7.10 -15.62 -1.83
CA ARG A 129 -8.21 -15.98 -0.93
C ARG A 129 -7.79 -15.85 0.53
N HIS A 130 -6.52 -16.19 0.85
CA HIS A 130 -5.95 -15.98 2.16
C HIS A 130 -5.86 -14.47 2.44
N LEU A 131 -5.20 -13.72 1.57
CA LEU A 131 -5.05 -12.27 1.69
C LEU A 131 -6.39 -11.51 1.77
N ALA A 132 -7.44 -11.99 1.09
CA ALA A 132 -8.75 -11.37 1.15
C ALA A 132 -9.46 -11.52 2.51
N ARG A 133 -9.13 -12.57 3.28
CA ARG A 133 -9.79 -12.93 4.56
C ARG A 133 -9.01 -12.51 5.78
N ALA A 134 -7.68 -12.44 5.69
CA ALA A 134 -6.80 -12.08 6.79
C ALA A 134 -7.00 -10.61 7.21
N ASP A 135 -6.80 -10.34 8.49
CA ASP A 135 -6.82 -8.99 9.03
C ASP A 135 -5.56 -8.21 8.59
N ASP A 136 -5.66 -6.88 8.56
CA ASP A 136 -4.58 -6.02 8.06
C ASP A 136 -3.30 -6.17 8.89
N GLU A 137 -3.41 -6.29 10.23
CA GLU A 137 -2.26 -6.48 11.10
C GLU A 137 -1.62 -7.86 10.93
N ASP A 138 -2.40 -8.89 10.68
CA ASP A 138 -1.89 -10.23 10.38
C ASP A 138 -1.11 -10.23 9.08
N ILE A 139 -1.60 -9.53 8.04
CA ILE A 139 -0.88 -9.36 6.78
C ILE A 139 0.41 -8.58 6.99
N VAL A 140 0.38 -7.51 7.78
CA VAL A 140 1.59 -6.73 8.10
C VAL A 140 2.63 -7.59 8.80
N ALA A 141 2.24 -8.35 9.82
CA ALA A 141 3.14 -9.25 10.54
C ALA A 141 3.72 -10.34 9.61
N HIS A 142 2.87 -10.93 8.79
CA HIS A 142 3.20 -11.97 7.83
C HIS A 142 4.21 -11.49 6.78
N LEU A 143 3.95 -10.38 6.13
CA LEU A 143 4.85 -9.81 5.12
C LEU A 143 6.16 -9.29 5.74
N SER A 144 6.13 -8.81 6.98
CA SER A 144 7.32 -8.32 7.68
C SER A 144 8.30 -9.43 8.08
N MET A 145 7.94 -10.71 7.92
CA MET A 145 8.88 -11.82 8.03
C MET A 145 9.92 -11.82 6.89
N VAL A 146 9.60 -11.15 5.78
CA VAL A 146 10.52 -11.04 4.63
C VAL A 146 11.54 -9.93 4.90
N ARG A 147 12.83 -10.26 4.72
CA ARG A 147 13.91 -9.28 4.82
C ARG A 147 13.65 -8.07 3.93
N GLY A 148 13.77 -6.88 4.50
CA GLY A 148 13.59 -5.62 3.78
C GLY A 148 12.13 -5.22 3.53
N ILE A 149 11.16 -6.03 3.96
CA ILE A 149 9.75 -5.66 3.99
C ILE A 149 9.37 -5.34 5.43
N GLY A 150 9.31 -4.05 5.74
CA GLY A 150 8.85 -3.58 7.04
C GLY A 150 7.37 -3.18 7.01
N ARG A 151 6.86 -2.76 8.18
CA ARG A 151 5.47 -2.31 8.36
C ARG A 151 5.01 -1.33 7.28
N TRP A 152 5.82 -0.32 6.95
CA TRP A 152 5.47 0.67 5.93
C TRP A 152 5.24 0.03 4.55
N THR A 153 6.15 -0.86 4.11
CA THR A 153 6.01 -1.56 2.82
C THR A 153 4.77 -2.46 2.80
N ALA A 154 4.50 -3.17 3.90
CA ALA A 154 3.30 -3.98 4.04
C ALA A 154 2.02 -3.13 4.02
N GLN A 155 2.01 -1.96 4.65
CA GLN A 155 0.88 -1.02 4.59
C GLN A 155 0.65 -0.48 3.16
N MET A 156 1.72 -0.19 2.40
CA MET A 156 1.59 0.19 0.99
C MET A 156 1.00 -0.95 0.16
N PHE A 157 1.40 -2.20 0.42
CA PHE A 157 0.80 -3.38 -0.20
C PHE A 157 -0.71 -3.49 0.13
N LEU A 158 -1.09 -3.32 1.39
CA LEU A 158 -2.49 -3.29 1.80
C LEU A 158 -3.30 -2.23 1.04
N MET A 159 -2.77 -1.00 0.95
CA MET A 159 -3.46 0.13 0.32
C MET A 159 -3.58 -0.02 -1.20
N PHE A 160 -2.50 -0.38 -1.87
CA PHE A 160 -2.43 -0.31 -3.33
C PHE A 160 -2.64 -1.66 -4.02
N GLN A 161 -2.18 -2.76 -3.43
CA GLN A 161 -2.38 -4.10 -4.00
C GLN A 161 -3.70 -4.72 -3.53
N LEU A 162 -3.96 -4.71 -2.22
CA LEU A 162 -5.21 -5.29 -1.68
C LEU A 162 -6.36 -4.27 -1.62
N ARG A 163 -6.09 -3.00 -1.89
CA ARG A 163 -7.07 -1.91 -1.90
C ARG A 163 -7.86 -1.82 -0.59
N ARG A 164 -7.17 -2.09 0.54
CA ARG A 164 -7.75 -1.93 1.87
C ARG A 164 -8.06 -0.46 2.12
N ILE A 165 -9.29 -0.19 2.60
CA ILE A 165 -9.80 1.17 2.66
C ILE A 165 -9.48 1.88 3.98
N ASP A 166 -9.05 1.13 5.02
CA ASP A 166 -8.87 1.64 6.38
C ASP A 166 -7.45 1.44 6.94
N VAL A 167 -6.42 1.63 6.11
CA VAL A 167 -5.01 1.60 6.52
C VAL A 167 -4.53 3.01 6.86
N TRP A 168 -3.83 3.17 8.01
CA TRP A 168 -3.28 4.46 8.45
C TRP A 168 -1.76 4.35 8.61
N PRO A 169 -0.97 4.74 7.61
CA PRO A 169 0.48 4.56 7.61
C PRO A 169 1.18 5.68 8.38
N THR A 170 1.14 5.63 9.70
CA THR A 170 1.70 6.67 10.60
C THR A 170 3.22 6.83 10.47
N GLY A 171 3.93 5.76 10.08
CA GLY A 171 5.36 5.80 9.78
C GLY A 171 5.70 6.51 8.46
N ASP A 172 4.71 6.80 7.61
CA ASP A 172 4.93 7.47 6.33
C ASP A 172 5.22 8.96 6.52
N PHE A 173 6.39 9.41 6.05
CA PHE A 173 6.80 10.82 6.17
C PHE A 173 5.85 11.75 5.41
N GLY A 174 5.40 11.36 4.21
CA GLY A 174 4.49 12.15 3.38
C GLY A 174 3.12 12.33 4.05
N VAL A 175 2.59 11.26 4.66
CA VAL A 175 1.32 11.33 5.41
C VAL A 175 1.45 12.27 6.61
N ARG A 176 2.53 12.17 7.41
CA ARG A 176 2.78 13.06 8.56
C ARG A 176 2.95 14.50 8.14
N ARG A 177 3.78 14.76 7.13
CA ARG A 177 4.01 16.09 6.59
C ARG A 177 2.72 16.67 6.01
N GLY A 178 2.00 15.90 5.20
CA GLY A 178 0.75 16.32 4.57
C GLY A 178 -0.35 16.61 5.58
N TYR A 179 -0.43 15.83 6.65
CA TYR A 179 -1.33 16.12 7.77
C TYR A 179 -0.98 17.49 8.38
N GLY A 180 0.29 17.70 8.72
CA GLY A 180 0.74 18.99 9.28
C GLY A 180 0.38 20.19 8.39
N LEU A 181 0.64 20.09 7.08
CA LEU A 181 0.30 21.13 6.11
C LEU A 181 -1.20 21.38 6.01
N ALA A 182 -2.00 20.32 5.92
CA ALA A 182 -3.44 20.42 5.72
C ALA A 182 -4.17 21.00 6.94
N TRP A 183 -3.89 20.48 8.13
CA TRP A 183 -4.52 20.93 9.39
C TRP A 183 -3.79 22.10 10.05
N ARG A 184 -2.72 22.65 9.41
CA ARG A 184 -1.94 23.81 9.88
C ARG A 184 -1.39 23.62 11.30
N VAL A 185 -0.82 22.46 11.54
CA VAL A 185 -0.15 22.07 12.79
C VAL A 185 1.27 21.59 12.48
N PRO A 186 2.19 21.57 13.45
CA PRO A 186 3.48 20.92 13.25
C PRO A 186 3.28 19.48 12.74
N ALA A 187 4.16 19.02 11.84
CA ALA A 187 4.08 17.64 11.36
C ALA A 187 4.17 16.67 12.54
N PRO A 188 3.12 15.89 12.80
CA PRO A 188 3.08 15.00 13.96
C PRO A 188 4.13 13.89 13.83
N THR A 189 4.61 13.41 14.98
CA THR A 189 5.36 12.16 15.07
C THR A 189 4.43 10.97 14.75
N GLU A 190 4.99 9.81 14.50
CA GLU A 190 4.23 8.57 14.27
C GLU A 190 3.23 8.30 15.40
N ARG A 191 3.68 8.44 16.66
CA ARG A 191 2.86 8.21 17.85
C ARG A 191 1.73 9.24 18.00
N GLU A 192 1.99 10.49 17.65
CA GLU A 192 0.95 11.55 17.70
C GLU A 192 -0.06 11.40 16.57
N LEU A 193 0.37 10.94 15.38
CA LEU A 193 -0.52 10.76 14.25
C LEU A 193 -1.49 9.57 14.45
N GLU A 194 -1.11 8.56 15.23
CA GLU A 194 -1.92 7.34 15.40
C GLU A 194 -3.37 7.64 15.83
N PRO A 195 -3.63 8.33 16.95
CA PRO A 195 -5.01 8.62 17.38
C PRO A 195 -5.72 9.63 16.47
N LEU A 196 -5.00 10.46 15.75
CA LEU A 196 -5.60 11.45 14.84
C LEU A 196 -6.31 10.78 13.66
N GLY A 197 -5.90 9.57 13.30
CA GLY A 197 -6.54 8.77 12.27
C GLY A 197 -7.92 8.23 12.62
N ASP A 198 -8.29 8.20 13.90
CA ASP A 198 -9.55 7.59 14.32
C ASP A 198 -10.79 8.34 13.79
N THR A 199 -10.68 9.65 13.58
CA THR A 199 -11.74 10.47 12.99
C THR A 199 -12.05 10.10 11.54
N PHE A 200 -11.11 9.47 10.84
CA PHE A 200 -11.23 9.08 9.44
C PHE A 200 -11.73 7.64 9.24
N ARG A 201 -11.89 6.86 10.33
CA ARG A 201 -12.43 5.50 10.22
C ARG A 201 -13.83 5.48 9.60
N PRO A 202 -14.11 4.48 8.78
CA PRO A 202 -13.27 3.36 8.31
C PRO A 202 -12.56 3.67 6.96
N TYR A 203 -12.15 4.91 6.70
CA TYR A 203 -11.64 5.36 5.39
C TYR A 203 -10.22 5.96 5.47
N ARG A 204 -9.42 5.51 6.42
CA ARG A 204 -8.08 6.07 6.70
C ARG A 204 -7.13 6.02 5.51
N SER A 205 -7.23 5.00 4.63
CA SER A 205 -6.44 4.95 3.39
C SER A 205 -6.74 6.14 2.46
N VAL A 206 -7.99 6.56 2.41
CA VAL A 206 -8.40 7.72 1.61
C VAL A 206 -7.89 9.02 2.23
N ALA A 207 -7.99 9.16 3.56
CA ALA A 207 -7.42 10.31 4.27
C ALA A 207 -5.89 10.39 4.08
N ALA A 208 -5.17 9.26 4.18
CA ALA A 208 -3.73 9.19 3.90
C ALA A 208 -3.39 9.62 2.47
N TRP A 209 -4.18 9.22 1.49
CA TRP A 209 -4.03 9.66 0.10
C TRP A 209 -4.12 11.19 -0.02
N TYR A 210 -5.07 11.83 0.66
CA TYR A 210 -5.19 13.29 0.67
C TYR A 210 -4.08 13.98 1.45
N CYS A 211 -3.48 13.35 2.46
CA CYS A 211 -2.25 13.86 3.08
C CYS A 211 -1.10 13.95 2.06
N TRP A 212 -0.89 12.94 1.21
CA TRP A 212 0.11 13.04 0.14
C TRP A 212 -0.23 14.14 -0.86
N ARG A 213 -1.51 14.31 -1.23
CA ARG A 213 -1.94 15.41 -2.12
C ARG A 213 -1.70 16.78 -1.48
N ALA A 214 -1.90 16.90 -0.16
CA ALA A 214 -1.60 18.14 0.56
C ALA A 214 -0.12 18.52 0.44
N CYS A 215 0.81 17.55 0.48
CA CYS A 215 2.23 17.82 0.22
C CYS A 215 2.45 18.42 -1.16
N GLU A 216 1.76 17.93 -2.20
CA GLU A 216 1.92 18.43 -3.56
C GLU A 216 1.27 19.80 -3.77
N LEU A 217 0.10 20.03 -3.15
CA LEU A 217 -0.68 21.25 -3.32
C LEU A 217 -0.19 22.41 -2.45
N LEU A 218 0.29 22.12 -1.22
CA LEU A 218 0.52 23.13 -0.19
C LEU A 218 2.01 23.36 0.12
N ALA A 219 2.94 22.48 -0.32
CA ALA A 219 4.36 22.63 -0.03
C ALA A 219 4.95 23.97 -0.54
N GLY A 220 4.55 24.42 -1.73
CA GLY A 220 5.01 25.68 -2.31
C GLY A 220 4.50 26.93 -1.59
N ALA A 221 3.37 26.86 -0.89
CA ALA A 221 2.83 27.97 -0.11
C ALA A 221 3.53 28.10 1.25
N ALA A 222 3.89 26.99 1.89
CA ALA A 222 4.58 26.98 3.18
C ALA A 222 6.01 27.54 3.10
N ASP A 223 6.75 27.26 2.01
CA ASP A 223 8.10 27.77 1.80
C ASP A 223 8.13 29.30 1.57
N SER A 224 7.03 29.88 1.07
CA SER A 224 6.93 31.33 0.87
C SER A 224 6.58 32.12 2.15
N GLU A 225 5.96 31.49 3.16
CA GLU A 225 5.66 32.12 4.46
C GLU A 225 6.87 32.11 5.41
N LEU A 226 7.79 31.14 5.29
CA LEU A 226 9.02 31.07 6.08
C LEU A 226 10.12 32.03 5.61
N THR A 227 9.92 32.68 4.46
CA THR A 227 10.90 33.60 3.84
C THR A 227 10.50 35.10 3.99
N ARG A 228 9.43 35.36 4.73
CA ARG A 228 8.96 36.72 5.09
C ARG A 228 9.13 37.01 6.57
#